data_2ca513087199298d60439679841220a3
#
_entry.id   2ca513087199298d60439679841220a3
#
_cell.length_a   1.000
_cell.length_b   1.000
_cell.length_c   1.000
_cell.angle_alpha   90.00
_cell.angle_beta   90.00
_cell.angle_gamma   90.00
#
_symmetry.space_group_name_H-M   'P 1'
#
loop_
_entity.id
_entity.type
_entity.pdbx_description
1 polymer ?
#
loop_
_entity_poly.entity_id
_entity_poly.type
_entity_poly.pdbx_seq_one_letter_code
_entity_poly.pdbx_strand_id
1 'polypeptide(L)'
;FPDDKRRQRNTQVPQDARTVVLNGPAGNAHAMKRREAWQQEFFARRPDVKIVGEQIANWNRDEAMRLMADWVQANETIDVIVAMNDNMCLGALDIIRDDPKFAHTLSYGVDGTAEAVLLIKEGRMTSTSLQNAYELAARNIKVAQDLLTGQITQIDTDIECTLITRENADQFIEIHKQAGAIR
;
A
#
# COMPACT_ATOMS: atom_id res chain seq x y z
N PHE A 1 13.72 7.79 -3.74
CA PHE A 1 13.77 7.68 -2.27
C PHE A 1 15.24 7.61 -1.85
N PRO A 2 15.68 8.32 -0.77
CA PRO A 2 17.01 8.14 -0.22
C PRO A 2 17.21 6.67 0.15
N ASP A 3 18.37 6.10 -0.19
CA ASP A 3 18.72 4.68 0.02
C ASP A 3 18.55 4.21 1.48
N ASP A 4 18.70 5.13 2.44
CA ASP A 4 18.60 4.85 3.85
C ASP A 4 17.17 4.50 4.31
N LYS A 5 16.14 5.20 3.80
CA LYS A 5 14.74 4.88 4.11
C LYS A 5 14.26 3.58 3.45
N ARG A 6 14.87 3.15 2.34
CA ARG A 6 14.64 1.83 1.71
C ARG A 6 15.25 0.70 2.54
N ARG A 7 16.46 0.91 3.08
CA ARG A 7 17.12 -0.07 3.94
C ARG A 7 16.35 -0.33 5.22
N GLN A 8 15.84 0.70 5.89
CA GLN A 8 15.06 0.55 7.14
C GLN A 8 13.79 -0.28 6.94
N ARG A 9 13.09 -0.18 5.79
CA ARG A 9 11.88 -0.98 5.50
C ARG A 9 12.19 -2.44 5.25
N ASN A 10 13.27 -2.73 4.53
CA ASN A 10 13.68 -4.11 4.27
C ASN A 10 14.20 -4.81 5.53
N THR A 11 14.65 -4.07 6.54
CA THR A 11 15.13 -4.62 7.83
C THR A 11 13.99 -4.95 8.80
N GLN A 12 12.79 -4.42 8.61
CA GLN A 12 11.63 -4.76 9.44
C GLN A 12 11.00 -6.10 9.06
N VAL A 13 11.15 -6.52 7.81
CA VAL A 13 10.62 -7.80 7.33
C VAL A 13 11.53 -8.93 7.82
N PRO A 14 11.00 -9.94 8.56
CA PRO A 14 11.79 -11.05 9.07
C PRO A 14 12.52 -11.81 7.96
N GLN A 15 13.58 -12.52 8.32
CA GLN A 15 14.22 -13.47 7.42
C GLN A 15 13.25 -14.64 7.14
N ASP A 16 13.27 -15.17 5.91
CA ASP A 16 12.36 -16.23 5.44
C ASP A 16 10.86 -15.91 5.57
N ALA A 17 10.51 -14.62 5.61
CA ALA A 17 9.14 -14.14 5.81
C ALA A 17 8.15 -14.77 4.83
N ARG A 18 7.05 -15.29 5.37
CA ARG A 18 5.92 -15.83 4.61
C ARG A 18 4.98 -14.70 4.22
N THR A 19 4.95 -14.38 2.94
CA THR A 19 4.30 -13.18 2.40
C THR A 19 3.09 -13.55 1.56
N VAL A 20 1.98 -12.83 1.76
CA VAL A 20 0.83 -12.85 0.85
C VAL A 20 0.76 -11.55 0.06
N VAL A 21 0.35 -11.66 -1.21
CA VAL A 21 0.29 -10.55 -2.16
C VAL A 21 -1.12 -10.42 -2.73
N LEU A 22 -1.73 -9.26 -2.53
CA LEU A 22 -3.06 -8.91 -3.04
C LEU A 22 -2.92 -7.97 -4.23
N ASN A 23 -3.22 -8.48 -5.43
CA ASN A 23 -3.07 -7.77 -6.68
C ASN A 23 -4.35 -7.04 -7.10
N GLY A 24 -4.19 -5.92 -7.80
CA GLY A 24 -5.26 -5.26 -8.53
C GLY A 24 -5.67 -6.04 -9.79
N PRO A 25 -6.65 -5.53 -10.57
CA PRO A 25 -7.18 -6.22 -11.76
C PRO A 25 -6.10 -6.54 -12.79
N ALA A 26 -6.23 -7.70 -13.43
CA ALA A 26 -5.36 -8.09 -14.54
C ALA A 26 -5.44 -7.05 -15.69
N GLY A 27 -4.29 -6.76 -16.30
CA GLY A 27 -4.19 -5.79 -17.40
C GLY A 27 -4.29 -4.32 -16.98
N ASN A 28 -4.52 -4.03 -15.70
CA ASN A 28 -4.51 -2.66 -15.21
C ASN A 28 -3.08 -2.13 -15.12
N ALA A 29 -2.80 -0.98 -15.76
CA ALA A 29 -1.46 -0.40 -15.84
C ALA A 29 -0.86 -0.08 -14.45
N HIS A 30 -1.67 0.41 -13.50
CA HIS A 30 -1.19 0.68 -12.14
C HIS A 30 -0.86 -0.61 -11.39
N ALA A 31 -1.67 -1.66 -11.53
CA ALA A 31 -1.40 -2.96 -10.92
C ALA A 31 -0.10 -3.56 -11.47
N MET A 32 0.08 -3.54 -12.78
CA MET A 32 1.29 -4.05 -13.44
C MET A 32 2.54 -3.30 -12.96
N LYS A 33 2.53 -1.97 -12.94
CA LYS A 33 3.67 -1.16 -12.50
C LYS A 33 3.99 -1.35 -11.00
N ARG A 34 2.96 -1.46 -10.13
CA ARG A 34 3.16 -1.75 -8.71
C ARG A 34 3.80 -3.13 -8.51
N ARG A 35 3.31 -4.16 -9.23
CA ARG A 35 3.88 -5.51 -9.15
C ARG A 35 5.33 -5.57 -9.64
N GLU A 36 5.63 -4.89 -10.74
CA GLU A 36 6.99 -4.78 -11.27
C GLU A 36 7.92 -4.08 -10.27
N ALA A 37 7.51 -2.95 -9.71
CA ALA A 37 8.29 -2.23 -8.70
C ALA A 37 8.56 -3.09 -7.46
N TRP A 38 7.58 -3.85 -6.96
CA TRP A 38 7.80 -4.77 -5.84
C TRP A 38 8.77 -5.89 -6.20
N GLN A 39 8.69 -6.41 -7.43
CA GLN A 39 9.63 -7.43 -7.90
C GLN A 39 11.06 -6.91 -7.89
N GLN A 40 11.28 -5.71 -8.43
CA GLN A 40 12.62 -5.13 -8.56
C GLN A 40 13.18 -4.61 -7.23
N GLU A 41 12.35 -3.94 -6.42
CA GLU A 41 12.80 -3.20 -5.25
C GLU A 41 12.72 -4.00 -3.94
N PHE A 42 11.92 -5.06 -3.90
CA PHE A 42 11.74 -5.87 -2.71
C PHE A 42 12.07 -7.35 -2.96
N PHE A 43 11.31 -8.08 -3.75
CA PHE A 43 11.46 -9.53 -3.88
C PHE A 43 12.82 -9.95 -4.47
N ALA A 44 13.33 -9.24 -5.48
CA ALA A 44 14.65 -9.53 -6.04
C ALA A 44 15.80 -9.26 -5.06
N ARG A 45 15.60 -8.34 -4.09
CA ARG A 45 16.59 -8.00 -3.06
C ARG A 45 16.45 -8.83 -1.79
N ARG A 46 15.35 -9.52 -1.64
CA ARG A 46 15.02 -10.39 -0.51
C ARG A 46 14.58 -11.78 -1.02
N PRO A 47 15.51 -12.54 -1.62
CA PRO A 47 15.21 -13.88 -2.17
C PRO A 47 14.87 -14.90 -1.08
N ASP A 48 15.10 -14.58 0.17
CA ASP A 48 14.68 -15.33 1.35
C ASP A 48 13.17 -15.26 1.58
N VAL A 49 12.51 -14.18 1.16
CA VAL A 49 11.06 -13.98 1.35
C VAL A 49 10.27 -14.96 0.47
N LYS A 50 9.34 -15.68 1.09
CA LYS A 50 8.51 -16.71 0.43
C LYS A 50 7.10 -16.19 0.17
N ILE A 51 6.70 -16.09 -1.08
CA ILE A 51 5.30 -15.80 -1.44
C ILE A 51 4.50 -17.09 -1.22
N VAL A 52 3.66 -17.09 -0.18
CA VAL A 52 2.81 -18.25 0.19
C VAL A 52 1.37 -18.10 -0.29
N GLY A 53 1.01 -16.94 -0.84
CA GLY A 53 -0.25 -16.65 -1.48
C GLY A 53 -0.13 -15.40 -2.35
N GLU A 54 -0.58 -15.48 -3.60
CA GLU A 54 -0.66 -14.33 -4.51
C GLU A 54 -1.89 -14.46 -5.39
N GLN A 55 -2.82 -13.52 -5.30
CA GLN A 55 -4.08 -13.53 -6.03
C GLN A 55 -4.57 -12.11 -6.37
N ILE A 56 -5.44 -12.02 -7.37
CA ILE A 56 -6.13 -10.79 -7.76
C ILE A 56 -7.35 -10.61 -6.84
N ALA A 57 -7.45 -9.43 -6.22
CA ALA A 57 -8.59 -9.01 -5.39
C ALA A 57 -9.25 -7.73 -5.91
N ASN A 58 -9.00 -7.33 -7.17
CA ASN A 58 -9.74 -6.33 -7.94
C ASN A 58 -9.96 -4.97 -7.23
N TRP A 59 -9.00 -4.51 -6.41
CA TRP A 59 -9.12 -3.32 -5.54
C TRP A 59 -10.21 -3.44 -4.46
N ASN A 60 -10.78 -4.63 -4.27
CA ASN A 60 -11.99 -4.89 -3.50
C ASN A 60 -11.66 -5.50 -2.12
N ARG A 61 -12.24 -4.91 -1.05
CA ARG A 61 -12.04 -5.34 0.34
C ARG A 61 -12.59 -6.74 0.59
N ASP A 62 -13.81 -7.03 0.11
CA ASP A 62 -14.49 -8.32 0.36
C ASP A 62 -13.80 -9.48 -0.37
N GLU A 63 -13.25 -9.21 -1.57
CA GLU A 63 -12.45 -10.22 -2.28
C GLU A 63 -11.15 -10.51 -1.53
N ALA A 64 -10.47 -9.47 -1.03
CA ALA A 64 -9.28 -9.64 -0.20
C ALA A 64 -9.58 -10.39 1.10
N MET A 65 -10.73 -10.15 1.75
CA MET A 65 -11.17 -10.89 2.94
C MET A 65 -11.31 -12.40 2.64
N ARG A 66 -11.97 -12.75 1.53
CA ARG A 66 -12.13 -14.17 1.13
C ARG A 66 -10.80 -14.86 0.89
N LEU A 67 -9.90 -14.22 0.13
CA LEU A 67 -8.57 -14.74 -0.13
C LEU A 67 -7.75 -14.92 1.15
N MET A 68 -7.81 -13.94 2.05
CA MET A 68 -7.10 -14.00 3.32
C MET A 68 -7.65 -15.11 4.22
N ALA A 69 -8.97 -15.31 4.25
CA ALA A 69 -9.61 -16.40 5.00
C ALA A 69 -9.11 -17.79 4.53
N ASP A 70 -8.94 -17.98 3.22
CA ASP A 70 -8.37 -19.22 2.67
C ASP A 70 -6.88 -19.35 3.06
N TRP A 71 -6.12 -18.27 2.98
CA TRP A 71 -4.68 -18.31 3.28
C TRP A 71 -4.36 -18.58 4.75
N VAL A 72 -5.16 -18.05 5.69
CA VAL A 72 -4.96 -18.34 7.13
C VAL A 72 -5.26 -19.78 7.48
N GLN A 73 -6.12 -20.46 6.72
CA GLN A 73 -6.36 -21.89 6.88
C GLN A 73 -5.22 -22.74 6.30
N ALA A 74 -4.62 -22.31 5.20
CA ALA A 74 -3.56 -23.02 4.49
C ALA A 74 -2.17 -22.80 5.09
N ASN A 75 -1.97 -21.76 5.92
CA ASN A 75 -0.67 -21.37 6.43
C ASN A 75 -0.67 -21.23 7.95
N GLU A 76 0.35 -21.80 8.59
CA GLU A 76 0.53 -21.64 10.04
C GLU A 76 0.89 -20.21 10.44
N THR A 77 1.66 -19.50 9.60
CA THR A 77 2.04 -18.12 9.81
C THR A 77 1.97 -17.34 8.50
N ILE A 78 1.64 -16.06 8.61
CA ILE A 78 1.75 -15.06 7.56
C ILE A 78 2.44 -13.86 8.18
N ASP A 79 3.68 -13.59 7.77
CA ASP A 79 4.51 -12.55 8.37
C ASP A 79 4.29 -11.19 7.71
N VAL A 80 3.90 -11.20 6.42
CA VAL A 80 3.77 -9.97 5.63
C VAL A 80 2.55 -10.04 4.71
N ILE A 81 1.78 -8.95 4.69
CA ILE A 81 0.74 -8.66 3.71
C ILE A 81 1.22 -7.50 2.84
N VAL A 82 1.30 -7.71 1.52
CA VAL A 82 1.56 -6.67 0.53
C VAL A 82 0.32 -6.51 -0.34
N ALA A 83 -0.36 -5.39 -0.21
CA ALA A 83 -1.57 -5.10 -0.95
C ALA A 83 -1.40 -3.89 -1.87
N MET A 84 -1.87 -3.99 -3.10
CA MET A 84 -1.74 -2.93 -4.09
C MET A 84 -2.61 -1.71 -3.79
N ASN A 85 -3.56 -1.82 -2.85
CA ASN A 85 -4.26 -0.67 -2.28
C ASN A 85 -4.67 -0.90 -0.82
N ASP A 86 -5.10 0.17 -0.15
CA ASP A 86 -5.51 0.13 1.26
C ASP A 86 -6.75 -0.72 1.48
N ASN A 87 -7.76 -0.65 0.60
CA ASN A 87 -8.99 -1.42 0.75
C ASN A 87 -8.72 -2.93 0.83
N MET A 88 -7.85 -3.45 -0.03
CA MET A 88 -7.47 -4.87 0.02
C MET A 88 -6.65 -5.19 1.27
N CYS A 89 -5.74 -4.29 1.68
CA CYS A 89 -4.96 -4.44 2.90
C CYS A 89 -5.87 -4.51 4.13
N LEU A 90 -6.83 -3.58 4.22
CA LEU A 90 -7.83 -3.53 5.29
C LEU A 90 -8.68 -4.79 5.33
N GLY A 91 -9.12 -5.30 4.17
CA GLY A 91 -9.85 -6.55 4.08
C GLY A 91 -9.06 -7.75 4.62
N ALA A 92 -7.78 -7.85 4.28
CA ALA A 92 -6.91 -8.89 4.84
C ALA A 92 -6.75 -8.74 6.36
N LEU A 93 -6.54 -7.51 6.86
CA LEU A 93 -6.42 -7.22 8.29
C LEU A 93 -7.69 -7.53 9.07
N ASP A 94 -8.89 -7.32 8.48
CA ASP A 94 -10.17 -7.66 9.13
C ASP A 94 -10.28 -9.14 9.49
N ILE A 95 -9.66 -10.03 8.71
CA ILE A 95 -9.68 -11.47 8.94
C ILE A 95 -8.76 -11.88 10.09
N ILE A 96 -7.62 -11.20 10.26
CA ILE A 96 -6.57 -11.62 11.21
C ILE A 96 -6.53 -10.78 12.50
N ARG A 97 -7.27 -9.68 12.57
CA ARG A 97 -7.15 -8.66 13.65
C ARG A 97 -7.30 -9.20 15.07
N ASP A 98 -8.16 -10.21 15.24
CA ASP A 98 -8.51 -10.76 16.56
C ASP A 98 -7.79 -12.10 16.85
N ASP A 99 -6.94 -12.57 15.92
CA ASP A 99 -6.16 -13.78 16.09
C ASP A 99 -4.72 -13.45 16.54
N PRO A 100 -4.35 -13.79 17.80
CA PRO A 100 -3.02 -13.50 18.33
C PRO A 100 -1.88 -14.15 17.54
N LYS A 101 -2.16 -15.19 16.77
CA LYS A 101 -1.22 -15.86 15.87
C LYS A 101 -0.63 -14.90 14.83
N PHE A 102 -1.41 -13.90 14.41
CA PHE A 102 -1.03 -12.90 13.40
C PHE A 102 -0.74 -11.51 13.97
N ALA A 103 -0.61 -11.38 15.30
CA ALA A 103 -0.39 -10.09 15.96
C ALA A 103 0.90 -9.37 15.49
N HIS A 104 1.85 -10.09 14.90
CA HIS A 104 3.10 -9.55 14.38
C HIS A 104 3.15 -9.41 12.86
N THR A 105 2.04 -9.69 12.16
CA THR A 105 1.97 -9.57 10.70
C THR A 105 2.16 -8.12 10.28
N LEU A 106 3.18 -7.87 9.46
CA LEU A 106 3.42 -6.58 8.84
C LEU A 106 2.47 -6.41 7.64
N SER A 107 1.96 -5.20 7.43
CA SER A 107 0.98 -4.94 6.37
C SER A 107 1.25 -3.62 5.66
N TYR A 108 1.26 -3.68 4.34
CA TYR A 108 1.64 -2.59 3.46
C TYR A 108 0.55 -2.35 2.41
N GLY A 109 0.09 -1.09 2.32
CA GLY A 109 -0.92 -0.64 1.38
C GLY A 109 -0.44 0.49 0.48
N VAL A 110 -1.36 0.99 -0.34
CA VAL A 110 -1.22 2.18 -1.17
C VAL A 110 -2.57 2.90 -1.16
N ASP A 111 -2.57 4.17 -1.16
CA ASP A 111 -3.57 5.22 -1.30
C ASP A 111 -3.49 6.25 -0.17
N GLY A 112 -3.23 5.84 1.08
CA GLY A 112 -3.25 6.75 2.24
C GLY A 112 -4.67 7.09 2.68
N THR A 113 -5.57 6.12 2.64
CA THR A 113 -6.97 6.32 3.06
C THR A 113 -7.10 6.67 4.55
N ALA A 114 -8.16 7.37 4.91
CA ALA A 114 -8.40 7.79 6.30
C ALA A 114 -8.38 6.59 7.29
N GLU A 115 -9.04 5.48 6.94
CA GLU A 115 -9.07 4.27 7.77
C GLU A 115 -7.66 3.64 7.90
N ALA A 116 -6.90 3.54 6.80
CA ALA A 116 -5.54 3.01 6.85
C ALA A 116 -4.64 3.87 7.74
N VAL A 117 -4.73 5.20 7.64
CA VAL A 117 -3.94 6.11 8.46
C VAL A 117 -4.26 5.97 9.95
N LEU A 118 -5.54 5.80 10.31
CA LEU A 118 -5.95 5.53 11.70
C LEU A 118 -5.36 4.21 12.21
N LEU A 119 -5.45 3.13 11.43
CA LEU A 119 -4.87 1.83 11.81
C LEU A 119 -3.34 1.87 11.91
N ILE A 120 -2.66 2.66 11.07
CA ILE A 120 -1.22 2.89 11.18
C ILE A 120 -0.89 3.60 12.50
N LYS A 121 -1.66 4.62 12.87
CA LYS A 121 -1.48 5.32 14.15
C LYS A 121 -1.65 4.39 15.35
N GLU A 122 -2.63 3.50 15.29
CA GLU A 122 -2.90 2.48 16.31
C GLU A 122 -1.84 1.35 16.33
N GLY A 123 -0.98 1.24 15.31
CA GLY A 123 -0.01 0.16 15.15
C GLY A 123 -0.61 -1.15 14.65
N ARG A 124 -1.80 -1.11 14.06
CA ARG A 124 -2.54 -2.25 13.49
C ARG A 124 -2.30 -2.43 12.00
N MET A 125 -1.74 -1.43 11.34
CA MET A 125 -1.21 -1.48 9.99
C MET A 125 0.19 -0.87 9.99
N THR A 126 1.10 -1.40 9.17
CA THR A 126 2.51 -0.98 9.18
C THR A 126 2.70 0.34 8.46
N SER A 127 2.26 0.43 7.21
CA SER A 127 2.38 1.66 6.43
C SER A 127 1.52 1.63 5.15
N THR A 128 1.30 2.81 4.58
CA THR A 128 0.73 2.98 3.25
C THR A 128 1.50 4.04 2.46
N SER A 129 1.54 3.94 1.14
CA SER A 129 2.07 4.98 0.26
C SER A 129 0.95 5.90 -0.18
N LEU A 130 1.06 7.20 0.13
CA LEU A 130 0.04 8.19 -0.22
C LEU A 130 -0.08 8.32 -1.74
N GLN A 131 -1.28 8.16 -2.27
CA GLN A 131 -1.68 8.65 -3.57
C GLN A 131 -2.40 9.99 -3.39
N ASN A 132 -1.65 11.10 -3.54
CA ASN A 132 -2.16 12.45 -3.25
C ASN A 132 -3.14 12.93 -4.33
N ALA A 133 -4.42 12.63 -4.15
CA ALA A 133 -5.48 12.97 -5.11
C ALA A 133 -5.63 14.49 -5.32
N TYR A 134 -5.39 15.30 -4.29
CA TYR A 134 -5.46 16.77 -4.39
C TYR A 134 -4.34 17.33 -5.28
N GLU A 135 -3.12 16.88 -5.06
CA GLU A 135 -1.98 17.30 -5.88
C GLU A 135 -2.13 16.81 -7.32
N LEU A 136 -2.58 15.57 -7.51
CA LEU A 136 -2.89 15.00 -8.83
C LEU A 136 -3.91 15.85 -9.57
N ALA A 137 -5.02 16.21 -8.92
CA ALA A 137 -6.07 17.03 -9.52
C ALA A 137 -5.57 18.44 -9.87
N ALA A 138 -4.89 19.11 -8.93
CA ALA A 138 -4.34 20.45 -9.15
C ALA A 138 -3.31 20.48 -10.29
N ARG A 139 -2.42 19.48 -10.33
CA ARG A 139 -1.40 19.34 -11.37
C ARG A 139 -2.01 19.04 -12.73
N ASN A 140 -3.04 18.18 -12.80
CA ASN A 140 -3.74 17.88 -14.04
C ASN A 140 -4.40 19.14 -14.65
N ILE A 141 -5.04 19.97 -13.81
CA ILE A 141 -5.66 21.23 -14.27
C ILE A 141 -4.60 22.19 -14.80
N LYS A 142 -3.49 22.36 -14.05
CA LYS A 142 -2.38 23.23 -14.47
C LYS A 142 -1.78 22.77 -15.79
N VAL A 143 -1.50 21.49 -15.91
CA VAL A 143 -0.95 20.89 -17.13
C VAL A 143 -1.87 21.09 -18.32
N ALA A 144 -3.18 20.88 -18.15
CA ALA A 144 -4.16 21.15 -19.21
C ALA A 144 -4.14 22.62 -19.66
N GLN A 145 -4.04 23.55 -18.72
CA GLN A 145 -3.91 24.97 -19.01
C GLN A 145 -2.61 25.29 -19.78
N ASP A 146 -1.47 24.75 -19.33
CA ASP A 146 -0.16 24.99 -19.94
C ASP A 146 -0.11 24.45 -21.38
N LEU A 147 -0.74 23.29 -21.63
CA LEU A 147 -0.91 22.74 -22.99
C LEU A 147 -1.77 23.61 -23.87
N LEU A 148 -2.93 24.08 -23.38
CA LEU A 148 -3.85 24.93 -24.14
C LEU A 148 -3.24 26.30 -24.47
N THR A 149 -2.37 26.80 -23.63
CA THR A 149 -1.67 28.09 -23.82
C THR A 149 -0.34 27.93 -24.58
N GLY A 150 0.06 26.71 -24.93
CA GLY A 150 1.30 26.43 -25.65
C GLY A 150 2.58 26.62 -24.79
N GLN A 151 2.43 26.72 -23.47
CA GLN A 151 3.59 26.83 -22.55
C GLN A 151 4.39 25.53 -22.47
N ILE A 152 3.71 24.39 -22.63
CA ILE A 152 4.32 23.06 -22.73
C ILE A 152 3.70 22.27 -23.89
N THR A 153 4.47 21.37 -24.46
CA THR A 153 4.04 20.51 -25.60
C THR A 153 3.93 19.04 -25.24
N GLN A 154 4.50 18.65 -24.12
CA GLN A 154 4.50 17.27 -23.62
C GLN A 154 4.49 17.24 -22.10
N ILE A 155 3.89 16.19 -21.51
CA ILE A 155 3.86 15.98 -20.08
C ILE A 155 4.59 14.69 -19.79
N ASP A 156 5.60 14.80 -18.94
CA ASP A 156 6.26 13.66 -18.32
C ASP A 156 6.67 14.10 -16.89
N THR A 157 5.71 14.03 -15.97
CA THR A 157 5.96 14.45 -14.58
C THR A 157 5.50 13.38 -13.61
N ASP A 158 6.42 12.88 -12.82
CA ASP A 158 6.13 12.04 -11.68
C ASP A 158 5.70 12.87 -10.46
N ILE A 159 4.75 12.34 -9.69
CA ILE A 159 4.40 12.86 -8.38
C ILE A 159 5.02 11.95 -7.34
N GLU A 160 5.82 12.52 -6.45
CA GLU A 160 6.48 11.76 -5.39
C GLU A 160 5.44 11.20 -4.42
N CYS A 161 5.49 9.87 -4.19
CA CYS A 161 4.64 9.21 -3.21
C CYS A 161 5.23 9.34 -1.80
N THR A 162 4.48 9.94 -0.88
CA THR A 162 4.86 10.00 0.53
C THR A 162 4.52 8.69 1.23
N LEU A 163 5.47 8.12 1.95
CA LEU A 163 5.18 6.99 2.83
C LEU A 163 4.56 7.48 4.13
N ILE A 164 3.41 6.91 4.48
CA ILE A 164 2.75 7.12 5.77
C ILE A 164 3.11 5.98 6.69
N THR A 165 3.71 6.33 7.83
CA THR A 165 4.09 5.44 8.92
C THR A 165 3.53 5.96 10.23
N ARG A 166 3.69 5.21 11.32
CA ARG A 166 3.25 5.66 12.66
C ARG A 166 3.85 6.99 13.08
N GLU A 167 5.05 7.31 12.61
CA GLU A 167 5.80 8.53 12.97
C GLU A 167 5.14 9.80 12.41
N ASN A 168 4.54 9.73 11.20
CA ASN A 168 3.95 10.88 10.53
C ASN A 168 2.41 10.76 10.35
N ALA A 169 1.79 9.72 10.90
CA ALA A 169 0.34 9.48 10.74
C ALA A 169 -0.52 10.65 11.24
N ASP A 170 -0.12 11.33 12.33
CA ASP A 170 -0.88 12.45 12.89
C ASP A 170 -1.08 13.59 11.89
N GLN A 171 -0.09 13.87 11.05
CA GLN A 171 -0.19 14.88 9.99
C GLN A 171 -1.29 14.52 8.99
N PHE A 172 -1.40 13.25 8.62
CA PHE A 172 -2.41 12.79 7.65
C PHE A 172 -3.79 12.64 8.27
N ILE A 173 -3.88 12.29 9.56
CA ILE A 173 -5.14 12.33 10.32
C ILE A 173 -5.72 13.75 10.29
N GLU A 174 -4.89 14.76 10.52
CA GLU A 174 -5.33 16.15 10.49
C GLU A 174 -5.80 16.58 9.09
N ILE A 175 -5.09 16.20 8.04
CA ILE A 175 -5.51 16.43 6.65
C ILE A 175 -6.87 15.77 6.37
N HIS A 176 -7.08 14.53 6.81
CA HIS A 176 -8.34 13.82 6.63
C HIS A 176 -9.50 14.44 7.44
N LYS A 177 -9.24 15.00 8.64
CA LYS A 177 -10.23 15.77 9.41
C LYS A 177 -10.65 17.03 8.68
N GLN A 178 -9.68 17.81 8.19
CA GLN A 178 -9.95 19.03 7.43
C GLN A 178 -10.73 18.75 6.15
N ALA A 179 -10.50 17.58 5.52
CA ALA A 179 -11.27 17.11 4.37
C ALA A 179 -12.64 16.51 4.73
N GLY A 180 -12.98 16.39 6.03
CA GLY A 180 -14.25 15.79 6.50
C GLY A 180 -14.31 14.27 6.37
N ALA A 181 -13.20 13.59 6.10
CA ALA A 181 -13.13 12.13 5.99
C ALA A 181 -12.99 11.43 7.36
N ILE A 182 -12.54 12.15 8.39
CA ILE A 182 -12.50 11.73 9.79
C ILE A 182 -13.29 12.77 10.62
N ARG A 183 -14.13 12.29 11.55
CA ARG A 183 -14.90 13.11 12.49
C ARG A 183 -14.16 13.25 13.83
#